data_60aab00776555446fefb676f9d61ab8e
#
_entry.id   60aab00776555446fefb676f9d61ab8e
#
_cell.length_a   1.000
_cell.length_b   1.000
_cell.length_c   1.000
_cell.angle_alpha   90.00
_cell.angle_beta   90.00
_cell.angle_gamma   90.00
#
_symmetry.space_group_name_H-M   'P 1'
#
loop_
_entity.id
_entity.type
_entity.pdbx_description
1 polymer ?
#
loop_
_entity_poly.entity_id
_entity_poly.type
_entity_poly.pdbx_seq_one_letter_code
_entity_poly.pdbx_strand_id
1 'polypeptide(L)'
;MEEKYNKNLMGTRLGRLDAEERDDISNLLSQLNAGELSTEDFKRFGELMTKADSYSLAKDLAAKPIVVNKMIYEKVWSEAAILRKTGELIDSFALIQCPVVAFHGNYDSHPIEGVEKPLSHVLSNFKIVQLAQCGHTPWIEQFAKADFYMYLKDELK
;
A
#
# COMPACT_ATOMS: atom_id res chain seq x y z
N MET A 1 -9.45 5.85 1.90
CA MET A 1 -8.68 7.12 1.83
C MET A 1 -9.46 8.07 0.95
N GLU A 2 -9.67 9.32 1.39
CA GLU A 2 -10.38 10.31 0.59
C GLU A 2 -9.59 10.65 -0.67
N GLU A 3 -10.30 10.94 -1.77
CA GLU A 3 -9.72 11.23 -3.09
C GLU A 3 -8.67 12.35 -3.06
N LYS A 4 -8.84 13.33 -2.18
CA LYS A 4 -7.89 14.45 -2.00
C LYS A 4 -6.47 14.01 -1.62
N TYR A 5 -6.32 12.86 -0.94
CA TYR A 5 -5.01 12.32 -0.55
C TYR A 5 -4.35 11.46 -1.65
N ASN A 6 -5.10 11.08 -2.69
CA ASN A 6 -4.59 10.27 -3.79
C ASN A 6 -4.06 11.08 -4.99
N LYS A 7 -4.29 12.40 -5.01
CA LYS A 7 -4.04 13.25 -6.19
C LYS A 7 -2.63 13.17 -6.77
N ASN A 8 -1.62 12.86 -5.96
CA ASN A 8 -0.23 12.77 -6.42
C ASN A 8 0.43 11.41 -6.18
N LEU A 9 -0.33 10.39 -5.80
CA LEU A 9 0.18 9.08 -5.46
C LEU A 9 1.03 8.46 -6.59
N MET A 10 0.48 8.43 -7.80
CA MET A 10 1.20 7.89 -8.96
C MET A 10 2.40 8.77 -9.34
N GLY A 11 2.29 10.08 -9.26
CA GLY A 11 3.41 10.99 -9.49
C GLY A 11 4.57 10.76 -8.51
N THR A 12 4.27 10.52 -7.24
CA THR A 12 5.27 10.16 -6.23
C THR A 12 5.97 8.84 -6.57
N ARG A 13 5.22 7.81 -6.96
CA ARG A 13 5.75 6.51 -7.37
C ARG A 13 6.65 6.61 -8.60
N LEU A 14 6.17 7.28 -9.65
CA LEU A 14 6.93 7.48 -10.88
C LEU A 14 8.22 8.27 -10.65
N GLY A 15 8.20 9.24 -9.73
CA GLY A 15 9.39 10.01 -9.36
C GLY A 15 10.50 9.19 -8.68
N ARG A 16 10.19 7.97 -8.20
CA ARG A 16 11.13 7.04 -7.55
C ARG A 16 11.69 5.98 -8.48
N LEU A 17 11.21 5.93 -9.71
CA LEU A 17 11.65 5.02 -10.76
C LEU A 17 12.61 5.72 -11.72
N ASP A 18 13.50 4.98 -12.35
CA ASP A 18 14.33 5.51 -13.44
C ASP A 18 13.52 5.70 -14.74
N ALA A 19 14.18 6.17 -15.80
CA ALA A 19 13.47 6.50 -17.05
C ALA A 19 12.89 5.25 -17.72
N GLU A 20 13.67 4.16 -17.78
CA GLU A 20 13.24 2.89 -18.40
C GLU A 20 12.08 2.26 -17.65
N GLU A 21 12.15 2.27 -16.32
CA GLU A 21 11.09 1.75 -15.44
C GLU A 21 9.80 2.59 -15.53
N ARG A 22 9.90 3.90 -15.72
CA ARG A 22 8.73 4.76 -15.95
C ARG A 22 8.04 4.46 -17.26
N ASP A 23 8.80 4.21 -18.31
CA ASP A 23 8.25 3.84 -19.62
C ASP A 23 7.60 2.45 -19.56
N ASP A 24 8.25 1.50 -18.88
CA ASP A 24 7.74 0.15 -18.65
C ASP A 24 6.39 0.20 -17.91
N ILE A 25 6.33 0.88 -16.76
CA ILE A 25 5.09 0.97 -15.97
C ILE A 25 3.97 1.71 -16.71
N SER A 26 4.30 2.68 -17.55
CA SER A 26 3.31 3.39 -18.36
C SER A 26 2.66 2.48 -19.38
N ASN A 27 3.45 1.62 -20.03
CA ASN A 27 2.96 0.60 -20.95
C ASN A 27 2.10 -0.44 -20.23
N LEU A 28 2.54 -0.94 -19.07
CA LEU A 28 1.81 -1.90 -18.25
C LEU A 28 0.47 -1.34 -17.75
N LEU A 29 0.43 -0.07 -17.36
CA LEU A 29 -0.82 0.61 -16.98
C LEU A 29 -1.79 0.74 -18.15
N SER A 30 -1.29 1.01 -19.35
CA SER A 30 -2.12 1.07 -20.55
C SER A 30 -2.75 -0.28 -20.84
N GLN A 31 -1.98 -1.37 -20.79
CA GLN A 31 -2.47 -2.74 -20.97
C GLN A 31 -3.46 -3.16 -19.86
N LEU A 32 -3.18 -2.77 -18.61
CA LEU A 32 -4.09 -3.04 -17.48
C LEU A 32 -5.46 -2.39 -17.72
N ASN A 33 -5.48 -1.13 -18.14
CA ASN A 33 -6.71 -0.39 -18.44
C ASN A 33 -7.46 -0.97 -19.64
N ALA A 34 -6.77 -1.53 -20.63
CA ALA A 34 -7.35 -2.24 -21.75
C ALA A 34 -7.86 -3.66 -21.40
N GLY A 35 -7.51 -4.17 -20.21
CA GLY A 35 -7.82 -5.56 -19.82
C GLY A 35 -6.93 -6.61 -20.50
N GLU A 36 -5.84 -6.18 -21.13
CA GLU A 36 -4.94 -7.00 -21.97
C GLU A 36 -3.69 -7.49 -21.24
N LEU A 37 -3.50 -7.08 -19.97
CA LEU A 37 -2.31 -7.38 -19.20
C LEU A 37 -2.15 -8.89 -18.99
N SER A 38 -1.02 -9.48 -19.42
CA SER A 38 -0.71 -10.87 -19.18
C SER A 38 -0.38 -11.14 -17.70
N THR A 39 -0.30 -12.40 -17.29
CA THR A 39 0.10 -12.76 -15.92
C THR A 39 1.55 -12.36 -15.63
N GLU A 40 2.44 -12.48 -16.60
CA GLU A 40 3.85 -12.09 -16.45
C GLU A 40 3.99 -10.56 -16.36
N ASP A 41 3.27 -9.83 -17.21
CA ASP A 41 3.23 -8.37 -17.15
C ASP A 41 2.62 -7.87 -15.84
N PHE A 42 1.60 -8.56 -15.32
CA PHE A 42 1.02 -8.24 -14.02
C PHE A 42 2.04 -8.43 -12.88
N LYS A 43 2.86 -9.47 -12.95
CA LYS A 43 3.96 -9.69 -12.01
C LYS A 43 4.99 -8.57 -12.10
N ARG A 44 5.41 -8.21 -13.32
CA ARG A 44 6.35 -7.10 -13.56
C ARG A 44 5.80 -5.78 -13.03
N PHE A 45 4.53 -5.50 -13.27
CA PHE A 45 3.83 -4.35 -12.69
C PHE A 45 3.93 -4.34 -11.16
N GLY A 46 3.68 -5.48 -10.51
CA GLY A 46 3.79 -5.62 -9.05
C GLY A 46 5.20 -5.37 -8.51
N GLU A 47 6.24 -5.82 -9.24
CA GLU A 47 7.65 -5.60 -8.89
C GLU A 47 8.00 -4.11 -8.93
N LEU A 48 7.62 -3.40 -10.00
CA LEU A 48 7.84 -1.96 -10.14
C LEU A 48 7.09 -1.15 -9.08
N MET A 49 5.84 -1.51 -8.80
CA MET A 49 5.06 -0.86 -7.74
C MET A 49 5.69 -1.10 -6.36
N THR A 50 6.15 -2.34 -6.08
CA THR A 50 6.84 -2.65 -4.83
C THR A 50 8.12 -1.85 -4.68
N LYS A 51 8.93 -1.73 -5.74
CA LYS A 51 10.14 -0.89 -5.76
C LYS A 51 9.79 0.58 -5.46
N ALA A 52 8.79 1.13 -6.14
CA ALA A 52 8.37 2.51 -5.98
C ALA A 52 7.79 2.82 -4.58
N ASP A 53 7.18 1.84 -3.95
CA ASP A 53 6.56 1.96 -2.63
C ASP A 53 7.50 1.58 -1.47
N SER A 54 8.73 1.15 -1.73
CA SER A 54 9.72 0.79 -0.70
C SER A 54 10.79 1.85 -0.53
N TYR A 55 11.24 2.06 0.71
CA TYR A 55 12.41 2.87 1.01
C TYR A 55 13.70 2.13 0.66
N SER A 56 13.84 0.89 1.13
CA SER A 56 14.96 0.02 0.84
C SER A 56 14.57 -1.44 1.08
N LEU A 57 14.50 -2.22 0.01
CA LEU A 57 14.14 -3.64 0.11
C LEU A 57 15.22 -4.46 0.83
N ALA A 58 14.81 -5.33 1.73
CA ALA A 58 15.70 -6.25 2.41
C ALA A 58 16.28 -7.27 1.41
N LYS A 59 17.59 -7.51 1.50
CA LYS A 59 18.32 -8.40 0.55
C LYS A 59 17.95 -9.88 0.67
N ASP A 60 17.40 -10.28 1.80
CA ASP A 60 16.98 -11.66 2.11
C ASP A 60 15.57 -12.01 1.64
N LEU A 61 14.92 -11.07 0.95
CA LEU A 61 13.71 -11.37 0.20
C LEU A 61 14.04 -12.24 -1.03
N ALA A 62 14.48 -13.47 -0.74
CA ALA A 62 14.40 -14.54 -1.73
C ALA A 62 12.91 -14.64 -2.10
N ALA A 63 12.60 -14.15 -3.28
CA ALA A 63 11.26 -14.06 -3.79
C ALA A 63 10.59 -15.44 -3.73
N LYS A 64 9.84 -15.69 -2.67
CA LYS A 64 8.84 -16.76 -2.76
C LYS A 64 7.87 -16.29 -3.84
N PRO A 65 7.67 -17.06 -4.90
CA PRO A 65 6.79 -16.64 -5.97
C PRO A 65 5.39 -16.42 -5.38
N ILE A 66 4.98 -15.17 -5.34
CA ILE A 66 3.60 -14.86 -4.98
C ILE A 66 2.76 -15.23 -6.20
N VAL A 67 1.87 -16.19 -6.03
CA VAL A 67 0.91 -16.53 -7.06
C VAL A 67 -0.12 -15.39 -7.10
N VAL A 68 0.03 -14.51 -8.07
CA VAL A 68 -0.91 -13.41 -8.26
C VAL A 68 -2.11 -13.90 -9.06
N ASN A 69 -3.30 -13.72 -8.53
CA ASN A 69 -4.54 -14.02 -9.23
C ASN A 69 -5.18 -12.71 -9.73
N LYS A 70 -5.03 -12.41 -11.01
CA LYS A 70 -5.53 -11.20 -11.67
C LYS A 70 -7.04 -11.01 -11.42
N MET A 71 -7.85 -12.06 -11.54
CA MET A 71 -9.30 -11.97 -11.34
C MET A 71 -9.68 -11.59 -9.91
N ILE A 72 -8.98 -12.14 -8.91
CA ILE A 72 -9.18 -11.77 -7.50
C ILE A 72 -8.78 -10.31 -7.29
N TYR A 73 -7.62 -9.91 -7.82
CA TYR A 73 -7.15 -8.53 -7.74
C TYR A 73 -8.19 -7.55 -8.30
N GLU A 74 -8.63 -7.76 -9.54
CA GLU A 74 -9.59 -6.87 -10.20
C GLU A 74 -10.91 -6.75 -9.43
N LYS A 75 -11.46 -7.88 -8.95
CA LYS A 75 -12.72 -7.87 -8.19
C LYS A 75 -12.59 -7.13 -6.86
N VAL A 76 -11.54 -7.45 -6.08
CA VAL A 76 -11.31 -6.82 -4.77
C VAL A 76 -11.07 -5.32 -4.91
N TRP A 77 -10.23 -4.89 -5.86
CA TRP A 77 -9.96 -3.48 -6.05
C TRP A 77 -11.14 -2.69 -6.59
N SER A 78 -11.94 -3.28 -7.49
CA SER A 78 -13.16 -2.65 -8.01
C SER A 78 -14.18 -2.42 -6.90
N GLU A 79 -14.44 -3.43 -6.07
CA GLU A 79 -15.34 -3.33 -4.93
C GLU A 79 -14.82 -2.30 -3.90
N ALA A 80 -13.55 -2.39 -3.53
CA ALA A 80 -12.93 -1.44 -2.62
C ALA A 80 -12.96 0.01 -3.14
N ALA A 81 -12.87 0.22 -4.45
CA ALA A 81 -13.00 1.54 -5.05
C ALA A 81 -14.42 2.10 -4.88
N ILE A 82 -15.45 1.27 -5.09
CA ILE A 82 -16.85 1.65 -4.88
C ILE A 82 -17.08 2.01 -3.41
N LEU A 83 -16.70 1.14 -2.49
CA LEU A 83 -16.87 1.34 -1.05
C LEU A 83 -16.15 2.60 -0.53
N ARG A 84 -14.98 2.93 -1.10
CA ARG A 84 -14.28 4.20 -0.78
C ARG A 84 -15.04 5.40 -1.31
N LYS A 85 -15.56 5.31 -2.54
CA LYS A 85 -16.27 6.42 -3.19
C LYS A 85 -17.60 6.73 -2.51
N THR A 86 -18.32 5.70 -2.05
CA THR A 86 -19.60 5.85 -1.33
C THR A 86 -19.43 6.23 0.13
N GLY A 87 -18.24 6.06 0.71
CA GLY A 87 -17.98 6.25 2.15
C GLY A 87 -18.26 5.00 2.98
N GLU A 88 -18.92 3.98 2.44
CA GLU A 88 -19.28 2.76 3.16
C GLU A 88 -18.10 2.05 3.81
N LEU A 89 -16.90 2.13 3.16
CA LEU A 89 -15.70 1.53 3.73
C LEU A 89 -15.32 2.16 5.07
N ILE A 90 -15.31 3.50 5.14
CA ILE A 90 -14.95 4.18 6.38
C ILE A 90 -16.03 4.05 7.44
N ASP A 91 -17.30 4.07 7.04
CA ASP A 91 -18.43 3.89 7.95
C ASP A 91 -18.40 2.50 8.60
N SER A 92 -17.95 1.46 7.87
CA SER A 92 -17.82 0.11 8.42
C SER A 92 -16.80 0.02 9.56
N PHE A 93 -15.79 0.90 9.61
CA PHE A 93 -14.84 0.92 10.72
C PHE A 93 -15.46 1.35 12.05
N ALA A 94 -16.57 2.10 12.04
CA ALA A 94 -17.30 2.47 13.26
C ALA A 94 -17.85 1.24 14.04
N LEU A 95 -17.94 0.08 13.38
CA LEU A 95 -18.36 -1.17 14.01
C LEU A 95 -17.23 -1.88 14.77
N ILE A 96 -15.98 -1.43 14.62
CA ILE A 96 -14.82 -2.04 15.29
C ILE A 96 -14.78 -1.56 16.74
N GLN A 97 -14.85 -2.51 17.68
CA GLN A 97 -14.84 -2.24 19.12
C GLN A 97 -13.49 -2.54 19.80
N CYS A 98 -12.62 -3.31 19.15
CA CYS A 98 -11.27 -3.58 19.66
C CYS A 98 -10.31 -2.42 19.38
N PRO A 99 -9.18 -2.31 20.11
CA PRO A 99 -8.12 -1.39 19.79
C PRO A 99 -7.60 -1.61 18.37
N VAL A 100 -7.31 -0.52 17.66
CA VAL A 100 -6.74 -0.55 16.30
C VAL A 100 -5.42 0.20 16.30
N VAL A 101 -4.36 -0.46 15.84
CA VAL A 101 -3.05 0.15 15.63
C VAL A 101 -2.69 0.11 14.15
N ALA A 102 -2.45 1.26 13.56
CA ALA A 102 -1.95 1.37 12.19
C ALA A 102 -0.43 1.63 12.20
N PHE A 103 0.31 0.84 11.42
CA PHE A 103 1.72 1.09 11.14
C PHE A 103 1.85 1.77 9.79
N HIS A 104 2.58 2.89 9.75
CA HIS A 104 2.73 3.69 8.54
C HIS A 104 4.19 4.10 8.34
N GLY A 105 4.75 3.83 7.16
CA GLY A 105 6.10 4.25 6.82
C GLY A 105 6.18 5.75 6.49
N ASN A 106 7.24 6.43 6.92
CA ASN A 106 7.44 7.85 6.59
C ASN A 106 7.81 8.08 5.11
N TYR A 107 8.12 7.02 4.38
CA TYR A 107 8.39 7.02 2.94
C TYR A 107 7.24 6.42 2.13
N ASP A 108 6.14 6.02 2.77
CA ASP A 108 4.96 5.52 2.04
C ASP A 108 4.49 6.56 1.01
N SER A 109 4.16 6.10 -0.19
CA SER A 109 3.59 6.96 -1.24
C SER A 109 2.21 7.52 -0.85
N HIS A 110 1.51 6.83 0.06
CA HIS A 110 0.25 7.31 0.62
C HIS A 110 0.53 8.29 1.76
N PRO A 111 -0.06 9.49 1.77
CA PRO A 111 0.08 10.42 2.88
C PRO A 111 -0.51 9.85 4.17
N ILE A 112 0.23 9.97 5.28
CA ILE A 112 -0.21 9.47 6.60
C ILE A 112 -1.54 10.08 7.02
N GLU A 113 -1.79 11.33 6.67
CA GLU A 113 -3.04 12.04 6.96
C GLU A 113 -4.26 11.38 6.31
N GLY A 114 -4.06 10.67 5.22
CA GLY A 114 -5.12 9.91 4.53
C GLY A 114 -5.53 8.63 5.27
N VAL A 115 -4.75 8.20 6.24
CA VAL A 115 -5.04 7.09 7.14
C VAL A 115 -5.44 7.62 8.52
N GLU A 116 -4.62 8.48 9.10
CA GLU A 116 -4.78 8.97 10.47
C GLU A 116 -6.09 9.73 10.66
N LYS A 117 -6.36 10.74 9.82
CA LYS A 117 -7.54 11.61 9.99
C LYS A 117 -8.85 10.85 9.90
N PRO A 118 -9.14 10.06 8.84
CA PRO A 118 -10.40 9.35 8.75
C PRO A 118 -10.56 8.28 9.84
N LEU A 119 -9.50 7.54 10.19
CA LEU A 119 -9.59 6.50 11.21
C LEU A 119 -9.73 7.07 12.62
N SER A 120 -9.01 8.13 12.97
CA SER A 120 -9.18 8.84 14.25
C SER A 120 -10.59 9.42 14.44
N HIS A 121 -11.32 9.66 13.35
CA HIS A 121 -12.68 10.21 13.42
C HIS A 121 -13.72 9.15 13.73
N VAL A 122 -13.52 7.92 13.28
CA VAL A 122 -14.53 6.83 13.39
C VAL A 122 -14.18 5.79 14.45
N LEU A 123 -12.91 5.62 14.81
CA LEU A 123 -12.45 4.63 15.78
C LEU A 123 -12.26 5.27 17.17
N SER A 124 -12.91 4.71 18.17
CA SER A 124 -12.80 5.20 19.56
C SER A 124 -11.46 4.90 20.22
N ASN A 125 -10.79 3.83 19.79
CA ASN A 125 -9.48 3.40 20.31
C ASN A 125 -8.53 3.15 19.13
N PHE A 126 -7.94 4.25 18.62
CA PHE A 126 -7.04 4.23 17.47
C PHE A 126 -5.66 4.79 17.83
N LYS A 127 -4.63 4.11 17.39
CA LYS A 127 -3.24 4.52 17.49
C LYS A 127 -2.55 4.40 16.14
N ILE A 128 -1.69 5.36 15.80
CA ILE A 128 -0.83 5.27 14.64
C ILE A 128 0.65 5.27 15.07
N VAL A 129 1.43 4.37 14.47
CA VAL A 129 2.88 4.26 14.68
C VAL A 129 3.55 4.55 13.36
N GLN A 130 4.30 5.65 13.29
CA GLN A 130 5.08 5.99 12.12
C GLN A 130 6.47 5.37 12.20
N LEU A 131 6.87 4.64 11.15
CA LEU A 131 8.16 3.98 11.03
C LEU A 131 9.10 4.81 10.16
N ALA A 132 10.31 5.05 10.66
CA ALA A 132 11.37 5.74 9.90
C ALA A 132 11.98 4.82 8.84
N GLN A 133 12.45 5.40 7.73
CA GLN A 133 13.10 4.68 6.62
C GLN A 133 12.26 3.48 6.14
N CYS A 134 10.97 3.69 6.03
CA CYS A 134 9.96 2.70 5.77
C CYS A 134 9.00 3.16 4.69
N GLY A 135 8.80 2.34 3.67
CA GLY A 135 7.76 2.51 2.66
C GLY A 135 6.43 1.87 3.08
N HIS A 136 5.69 1.41 2.07
CA HIS A 136 4.33 0.89 2.25
C HIS A 136 4.26 -0.47 2.97
N THR A 137 5.33 -1.26 2.89
CA THR A 137 5.33 -2.67 3.35
C THR A 137 6.44 -2.90 4.37
N PRO A 138 6.23 -2.59 5.68
CA PRO A 138 7.30 -2.57 6.68
C PRO A 138 8.09 -3.87 6.82
N TRP A 139 7.45 -5.02 6.64
CA TRP A 139 8.09 -6.34 6.82
C TRP A 139 9.05 -6.75 5.69
N ILE A 140 9.10 -6.00 4.58
CA ILE A 140 10.08 -6.20 3.50
C ILE A 140 11.17 -5.12 3.48
N GLU A 141 11.09 -4.14 4.36
CA GLU A 141 12.05 -3.04 4.44
C GLU A 141 13.33 -3.45 5.15
N GLN A 142 14.48 -3.05 4.62
CA GLN A 142 15.78 -3.37 5.19
C GLN A 142 15.97 -2.74 6.58
N PHE A 143 15.52 -1.51 6.77
CA PHE A 143 15.77 -0.75 7.98
C PHE A 143 14.61 -0.81 8.98
N ALA A 144 13.38 -0.80 8.50
CA ALA A 144 12.20 -0.73 9.37
C ALA A 144 11.67 -2.08 9.85
N LYS A 145 12.06 -3.19 9.22
CA LYS A 145 11.54 -4.55 9.52
C LYS A 145 11.67 -4.92 11.01
N ALA A 146 12.81 -4.64 11.61
CA ALA A 146 13.06 -5.00 13.02
C ALA A 146 12.16 -4.17 13.96
N ASP A 147 12.07 -2.88 13.75
CA ASP A 147 11.24 -1.97 14.53
C ASP A 147 9.76 -2.30 14.37
N PHE A 148 9.32 -2.59 13.14
CA PHE A 148 7.95 -3.04 12.88
C PHE A 148 7.58 -4.26 13.73
N TYR A 149 8.41 -5.32 13.72
CA TYR A 149 8.13 -6.52 14.51
C TYR A 149 8.28 -6.31 16.02
N MET A 150 9.12 -5.38 16.45
CA MET A 150 9.23 -5.00 17.86
C MET A 150 7.93 -4.36 18.33
N TYR A 151 7.46 -3.32 17.65
CA TYR A 151 6.19 -2.65 17.97
C TYR A 151 4.99 -3.59 17.86
N LEU A 152 4.93 -4.41 16.81
CA LEU A 152 3.84 -5.38 16.64
C LEU A 152 3.75 -6.36 17.81
N LYS A 153 4.88 -6.86 18.30
CA LYS A 153 4.91 -7.75 19.47
C LYS A 153 4.46 -7.05 20.76
N ASP A 154 4.77 -5.75 20.89
CA ASP A 154 4.36 -4.98 22.06
C ASP A 154 2.85 -4.73 22.08
N GLU A 155 2.24 -4.50 20.91
CA GLU A 155 0.79 -4.33 20.78
C GLU A 155 -0.02 -5.64 20.95
N LEU A 156 0.63 -6.79 20.85
CA LEU A 156 -0.01 -8.11 20.99
C LEU A 156 0.10 -8.71 22.42
N LYS A 157 0.67 -7.97 23.38
CA LYS A 157 0.76 -8.37 24.79
C LYS A 157 -0.50 -7.99 25.55
#